data_76b2d7ec0f23327197fbaa4c179eefff
#
_entry.id   76b2d7ec0f23327197fbaa4c179eefff
#
_cell.length_a   1.000
_cell.length_b   1.000
_cell.length_c   1.000
_cell.angle_alpha   90.00
_cell.angle_beta   90.00
_cell.angle_gamma   90.00
#
_symmetry.space_group_name_H-M   'P 1'
#
loop_
_entity.id
_entity.type
_entity.pdbx_description
1 polymer ?
#
loop_
_entity_poly.entity_id
_entity_poly.type
_entity_poly.pdbx_seq_one_letter_code
_entity_poly.pdbx_strand_id
1 'polypeptide(L)'
;MAGWHKLGPFTVFDLETTGMSAVRDRIVEIGAVRVETDGTLSRYETLVNPGVPIPWQVTKVHGIDDEMVADAPKFKDAAYPFLDFIRGSKLVAHNARFDFSFLQESLARTALPIWKYGIYDSIILIRRAYPGLSSYSLQSLRQSLGLGQDIDEARPHRAGYDAELTMEAFAMAMRRLYSM
;
A
#
# COMPACT_ATOMS: atom_id res chain seq x y z
N MET A 1 6.48 9.65 26.57
CA MET A 1 5.80 10.37 25.48
C MET A 1 4.85 9.42 24.77
N ALA A 2 3.61 9.83 24.52
CA ALA A 2 2.66 8.98 23.82
C ALA A 2 3.10 8.90 22.35
N GLY A 3 3.45 7.71 21.85
CA GLY A 3 3.86 7.53 20.48
C GLY A 3 2.69 7.80 19.52
N TRP A 4 2.96 8.31 18.31
CA TRP A 4 1.96 8.60 17.26
C TRP A 4 1.05 7.40 16.93
N HIS A 5 1.54 6.17 17.12
CA HIS A 5 0.78 4.93 16.91
C HIS A 5 -0.48 4.84 17.77
N LYS A 6 -0.52 5.53 18.92
CA LYS A 6 -1.72 5.60 19.76
C LYS A 6 -2.91 6.28 19.08
N LEU A 7 -2.67 7.01 17.99
CA LEU A 7 -3.73 7.57 17.14
C LEU A 7 -4.33 6.54 16.18
N GLY A 8 -3.73 5.33 16.10
CA GLY A 8 -4.13 4.23 15.23
C GLY A 8 -5.25 3.34 15.79
N PRO A 9 -5.29 2.05 15.39
CA PRO A 9 -4.31 1.42 14.49
C PRO A 9 -4.34 1.98 13.07
N PHE A 10 -3.20 1.89 12.37
CA PHE A 10 -3.08 2.27 10.97
C PHE A 10 -2.65 1.07 10.13
N THR A 11 -3.17 0.96 8.91
CA THR A 11 -2.66 0.03 7.90
C THR A 11 -2.28 0.82 6.66
N VAL A 12 -0.99 0.80 6.34
CA VAL A 12 -0.48 1.25 5.04
C VAL A 12 -0.61 0.09 4.07
N PHE A 13 -1.14 0.34 2.88
CA PHE A 13 -1.19 -0.67 1.83
C PHE A 13 -0.80 -0.09 0.48
N ASP A 14 -0.36 -0.95 -0.40
CA ASP A 14 0.03 -0.67 -1.77
C ASP A 14 -0.46 -1.80 -2.68
N LEU A 15 -0.73 -1.51 -3.93
CA LEU A 15 -1.24 -2.45 -4.92
C LEU A 15 -0.42 -2.40 -6.20
N GLU A 16 -0.07 -3.59 -6.73
CA GLU A 16 0.36 -3.70 -8.12
C GLU A 16 -0.79 -4.14 -9.00
N THR A 17 -0.79 -3.67 -10.24
CA THR A 17 -1.95 -3.79 -11.13
C THR A 17 -1.54 -4.10 -12.57
N THR A 18 -2.49 -4.55 -13.39
CA THR A 18 -2.26 -4.78 -14.83
C THR A 18 -2.24 -3.49 -15.66
N GLY A 19 -2.47 -2.32 -15.03
CA GLY A 19 -2.49 -1.03 -15.70
C GLY A 19 -3.00 0.09 -14.79
N MET A 20 -3.36 1.23 -15.37
CA MET A 20 -3.64 2.46 -14.64
C MET A 20 -5.14 2.73 -14.39
N SER A 21 -6.04 1.96 -14.97
CA SER A 21 -7.48 2.18 -14.91
C SER A 21 -8.18 1.15 -14.01
N ALA A 22 -8.64 1.55 -12.84
CA ALA A 22 -9.35 0.65 -11.91
C ALA A 22 -10.55 -0.07 -12.54
N VAL A 23 -11.23 0.58 -13.49
CA VAL A 23 -12.40 -0.01 -14.21
C VAL A 23 -11.96 -1.10 -15.18
N ARG A 24 -10.85 -0.91 -15.91
CA ARG A 24 -10.39 -1.84 -16.96
C ARG A 24 -9.37 -2.85 -16.46
N ASP A 25 -8.53 -2.42 -15.57
CA ASP A 25 -7.37 -3.19 -15.10
C ASP A 25 -7.68 -3.97 -13.81
N ARG A 26 -6.73 -4.77 -13.37
CA ARG A 26 -6.88 -5.72 -12.26
C ARG A 26 -5.71 -5.63 -11.31
N ILE A 27 -5.95 -5.94 -10.04
CA ILE A 27 -4.91 -6.10 -9.03
C ILE A 27 -4.16 -7.41 -9.29
N VAL A 28 -2.83 -7.37 -9.18
CA VAL A 28 -1.93 -8.53 -9.29
C VAL A 28 -1.15 -8.80 -7.99
N GLU A 29 -1.01 -7.80 -7.12
CA GLU A 29 -0.38 -7.96 -5.80
C GLU A 29 -1.01 -7.00 -4.79
N ILE A 30 -1.10 -7.44 -3.54
CA ILE A 30 -1.51 -6.62 -2.39
C ILE A 30 -0.39 -6.72 -1.36
N GLY A 31 0.15 -5.58 -0.94
CA GLY A 31 1.08 -5.48 0.16
C GLY A 31 0.55 -4.55 1.25
N ALA A 32 0.74 -4.89 2.52
CA ALA A 32 0.31 -4.04 3.61
C ALA A 32 1.17 -4.19 4.86
N VAL A 33 1.30 -3.09 5.58
CA VAL A 33 1.94 -3.04 6.91
C VAL A 33 0.97 -2.40 7.89
N ARG A 34 0.68 -3.09 8.97
CA ARG A 34 -0.20 -2.61 10.03
C ARG A 34 0.59 -2.29 11.29
N VAL A 35 0.31 -1.14 11.89
CA VAL A 35 0.82 -0.75 13.20
C VAL A 35 -0.32 -0.64 14.18
N GLU A 36 -0.22 -1.38 15.27
CA GLU A 36 -1.18 -1.35 16.38
C GLU A 36 -0.95 -0.15 17.30
N THR A 37 -1.89 0.11 18.18
CA THR A 37 -1.80 1.23 19.13
C THR A 37 -0.71 1.06 20.18
N ASP A 38 -0.16 -0.12 20.35
CA ASP A 38 1.02 -0.41 21.19
C ASP A 38 2.35 -0.31 20.42
N GLY A 39 2.28 -0.10 19.10
CA GLY A 39 3.43 -0.01 18.19
C GLY A 39 3.85 -1.33 17.56
N THR A 40 3.14 -2.43 17.84
CA THR A 40 3.40 -3.72 17.19
C THR A 40 3.12 -3.63 15.69
N LEU A 41 4.05 -4.18 14.89
CA LEU A 41 3.95 -4.23 13.44
C LEU A 41 3.59 -5.63 12.96
N SER A 42 2.69 -5.71 12.00
CA SER A 42 2.40 -6.92 11.23
C SER A 42 2.39 -6.61 9.73
N ARG A 43 2.62 -7.66 8.92
CA ARG A 43 2.75 -7.55 7.46
C ARG A 43 1.79 -8.50 6.79
N TYR A 44 1.30 -8.09 5.63
CA TYR A 44 0.48 -8.91 4.75
C TYR A 44 0.98 -8.71 3.32
N GLU A 45 1.16 -9.80 2.59
CA GLU A 45 1.52 -9.77 1.18
C GLU A 45 0.88 -10.95 0.47
N THR A 46 0.31 -10.74 -0.69
CA THR A 46 -0.23 -11.81 -1.53
C THR A 46 -0.22 -11.41 -3.00
N LEU A 47 0.19 -12.33 -3.86
CA LEU A 47 -0.09 -12.26 -5.28
C LEU A 47 -1.59 -12.52 -5.53
N VAL A 48 -2.11 -11.95 -6.60
CA VAL A 48 -3.51 -12.10 -7.03
C VAL A 48 -3.53 -12.49 -8.49
N ASN A 49 -4.22 -13.57 -8.82
CA ASN A 49 -4.46 -13.93 -10.21
C ASN A 49 -5.51 -12.98 -10.81
N PRO A 50 -5.14 -12.10 -11.76
CA PRO A 50 -6.05 -11.09 -12.30
C PRO A 50 -7.12 -11.68 -13.22
N GLY A 51 -6.92 -12.90 -13.73
CA GLY A 51 -7.81 -13.56 -14.69
C GLY A 51 -7.76 -12.95 -16.09
N VAL A 52 -6.82 -12.10 -16.36
CA VAL A 52 -6.51 -11.46 -17.65
C VAL A 52 -4.99 -11.42 -17.82
N PRO A 53 -4.47 -11.39 -19.06
CA PRO A 53 -3.04 -11.26 -19.29
C PRO A 53 -2.47 -9.98 -18.68
N ILE A 54 -1.25 -10.08 -18.12
CA ILE A 54 -0.51 -8.94 -17.60
C ILE A 54 0.30 -8.33 -18.75
N PRO A 55 0.04 -7.05 -19.13
CA PRO A 55 0.81 -6.41 -20.19
C PRO A 55 2.31 -6.37 -19.84
N TRP A 56 3.17 -6.75 -20.78
CA TRP A 56 4.61 -6.81 -20.56
C TRP A 56 5.22 -5.47 -20.11
N GLN A 57 4.58 -4.36 -20.49
CA GLN A 57 5.02 -3.02 -20.08
C GLN A 57 4.92 -2.81 -18.57
N VAL A 58 3.86 -3.33 -17.93
CA VAL A 58 3.70 -3.24 -16.48
C VAL A 58 4.52 -4.29 -15.76
N THR A 59 4.70 -5.50 -16.35
CA THR A 59 5.65 -6.50 -15.84
C THR A 59 7.07 -5.91 -15.73
N LYS A 60 7.50 -5.07 -16.67
CA LYS A 60 8.79 -4.38 -16.58
C LYS A 60 8.89 -3.42 -15.38
N VAL A 61 7.77 -2.95 -14.87
CA VAL A 61 7.74 -2.03 -13.72
C VAL A 61 7.82 -2.81 -12.41
N HIS A 62 6.88 -3.74 -12.18
CA HIS A 62 6.76 -4.44 -10.88
C HIS A 62 7.35 -5.87 -10.89
N GLY A 63 7.77 -6.38 -12.04
CA GLY A 63 8.41 -7.69 -12.15
C GLY A 63 7.46 -8.89 -12.03
N ILE A 64 6.14 -8.67 -11.98
CA ILE A 64 5.14 -9.75 -11.88
C ILE A 64 4.66 -10.09 -13.28
N ASP A 65 4.69 -11.37 -13.65
CA ASP A 65 4.22 -11.90 -14.92
C ASP A 65 3.07 -12.91 -14.74
N ASP A 66 2.55 -13.39 -15.86
CA ASP A 66 1.43 -14.33 -15.86
C ASP A 66 1.76 -15.66 -15.17
N GLU A 67 3.01 -16.12 -15.25
CA GLU A 67 3.46 -17.38 -14.63
C GLU A 67 3.44 -17.25 -13.10
N MET A 68 3.92 -16.14 -12.58
CA MET A 68 3.95 -15.87 -11.13
C MET A 68 2.57 -15.87 -10.48
N VAL A 69 1.54 -15.44 -11.21
CA VAL A 69 0.17 -15.32 -10.68
C VAL A 69 -0.75 -16.48 -11.10
N ALA A 70 -0.25 -17.46 -11.87
CA ALA A 70 -1.07 -18.54 -12.41
C ALA A 70 -1.82 -19.32 -11.33
N ASP A 71 -1.13 -19.67 -10.24
CA ASP A 71 -1.67 -20.42 -9.10
C ASP A 71 -2.08 -19.51 -7.91
N ALA A 72 -1.99 -18.19 -8.06
CA ALA A 72 -2.40 -17.24 -7.03
C ALA A 72 -3.94 -17.22 -6.89
N PRO A 73 -4.48 -16.87 -5.72
CA PRO A 73 -5.92 -16.74 -5.52
C PRO A 73 -6.49 -15.65 -6.43
N LYS A 74 -7.73 -15.82 -6.86
CA LYS A 74 -8.51 -14.74 -7.48
C LYS A 74 -8.76 -13.63 -6.46
N PHE A 75 -9.02 -12.40 -6.92
CA PHE A 75 -9.21 -11.26 -6.03
C PHE A 75 -10.26 -11.52 -4.94
N LYS A 76 -11.37 -12.17 -5.25
CA LYS A 76 -12.40 -12.47 -4.26
C LYS A 76 -11.87 -13.26 -3.07
N ASP A 77 -11.03 -14.27 -3.34
CA ASP A 77 -10.48 -15.12 -2.30
C ASP A 77 -9.34 -14.42 -1.54
N ALA A 78 -8.51 -13.64 -2.24
CA ALA A 78 -7.47 -12.80 -1.64
C ALA A 78 -8.04 -11.65 -0.78
N ALA A 79 -9.23 -11.15 -1.12
CA ALA A 79 -9.86 -10.04 -0.44
C ALA A 79 -10.28 -10.39 1.01
N TYR A 80 -10.72 -11.59 1.30
CA TYR A 80 -11.17 -11.95 2.66
C TYR A 80 -10.06 -11.81 3.71
N PRO A 81 -8.88 -12.45 3.55
CA PRO A 81 -7.80 -12.28 4.52
C PRO A 81 -7.26 -10.84 4.55
N PHE A 82 -7.25 -10.12 3.41
CA PHE A 82 -6.86 -8.73 3.39
C PHE A 82 -7.85 -7.84 4.15
N LEU A 83 -9.16 -7.99 3.92
CA LEU A 83 -10.20 -7.24 4.65
C LEU A 83 -10.17 -7.52 6.15
N ASP A 84 -9.84 -8.76 6.53
CA ASP A 84 -9.65 -9.13 7.93
C ASP A 84 -8.42 -8.44 8.53
N PHE A 85 -7.31 -8.43 7.80
CA PHE A 85 -6.07 -7.77 8.20
C PHE A 85 -6.23 -6.27 8.43
N ILE A 86 -7.01 -5.57 7.59
CA ILE A 86 -7.24 -4.12 7.70
C ILE A 86 -8.38 -3.74 8.65
N ARG A 87 -9.10 -4.72 9.19
CA ARG A 87 -10.28 -4.48 10.03
C ARG A 87 -9.97 -3.58 11.22
N GLY A 88 -10.78 -2.54 11.40
CA GLY A 88 -10.68 -1.61 12.53
C GLY A 88 -9.48 -0.65 12.46
N SER A 89 -8.70 -0.66 11.37
CA SER A 89 -7.60 0.28 11.18
C SER A 89 -7.98 1.46 10.29
N LYS A 90 -7.21 2.52 10.40
CA LYS A 90 -7.23 3.67 9.48
C LYS A 90 -6.33 3.35 8.30
N LEU A 91 -6.88 3.35 7.09
CA LEU A 91 -6.13 3.05 5.88
C LEU A 91 -5.27 4.24 5.44
N VAL A 92 -4.07 3.93 4.98
CA VAL A 92 -3.10 4.87 4.43
C VAL A 92 -2.54 4.28 3.14
N ALA A 93 -2.36 5.10 2.11
CA ALA A 93 -1.61 4.72 0.91
C ALA A 93 -0.81 5.91 0.38
N HIS A 94 0.17 5.65 -0.46
CA HIS A 94 0.97 6.68 -1.12
C HIS A 94 0.37 7.01 -2.48
N ASN A 95 -0.15 8.24 -2.67
CA ASN A 95 -1.03 8.58 -3.77
C ASN A 95 -2.35 7.78 -3.69
N ALA A 96 -2.99 7.87 -2.54
CA ALA A 96 -4.09 7.01 -2.09
C ALA A 96 -5.27 6.88 -3.05
N ARG A 97 -5.48 7.87 -3.94
CA ARG A 97 -6.55 7.82 -4.93
C ARG A 97 -6.42 6.62 -5.87
N PHE A 98 -5.19 6.27 -6.24
CA PHE A 98 -4.92 5.14 -7.13
C PHE A 98 -5.34 3.82 -6.46
N ASP A 99 -4.71 3.48 -5.34
CA ASP A 99 -4.96 2.21 -4.64
C ASP A 99 -6.40 2.08 -4.17
N PHE A 100 -6.96 3.17 -3.66
CA PHE A 100 -8.33 3.18 -3.20
C PHE A 100 -9.33 2.93 -4.33
N SER A 101 -9.12 3.51 -5.51
CA SER A 101 -9.98 3.27 -6.68
C SER A 101 -9.95 1.81 -7.12
N PHE A 102 -8.77 1.19 -7.15
CA PHE A 102 -8.62 -0.23 -7.48
C PHE A 102 -9.24 -1.16 -6.43
N LEU A 103 -9.07 -0.85 -5.15
CA LEU A 103 -9.69 -1.62 -4.07
C LEU A 103 -11.23 -1.57 -4.19
N GLN A 104 -11.80 -0.38 -4.31
CA GLN A 104 -13.25 -0.18 -4.40
C GLN A 104 -13.85 -0.89 -5.63
N GLU A 105 -13.24 -0.70 -6.79
CA GLU A 105 -13.69 -1.30 -8.05
C GLU A 105 -13.59 -2.83 -8.01
N SER A 106 -12.52 -3.36 -7.43
CA SER A 106 -12.33 -4.81 -7.30
C SER A 106 -13.32 -5.44 -6.32
N LEU A 107 -13.63 -4.78 -5.21
CA LEU A 107 -14.67 -5.20 -4.28
C LEU A 107 -16.05 -5.21 -4.94
N ALA A 108 -16.40 -4.11 -5.62
CA ALA A 108 -17.69 -4.01 -6.34
C ALA A 108 -17.83 -5.08 -7.42
N ARG A 109 -16.80 -5.30 -8.22
CA ARG A 109 -16.76 -6.31 -9.31
C ARG A 109 -16.94 -7.73 -8.79
N THR A 110 -16.50 -8.04 -7.59
CA THR A 110 -16.62 -9.35 -6.96
C THR A 110 -17.83 -9.48 -6.04
N ALA A 111 -18.72 -8.50 -6.04
CA ALA A 111 -19.90 -8.40 -5.18
C ALA A 111 -19.58 -8.51 -3.68
N LEU A 112 -18.42 -7.99 -3.28
CA LEU A 112 -18.04 -7.80 -1.89
C LEU A 112 -18.45 -6.40 -1.42
N PRO A 113 -18.70 -6.21 -0.11
CA PRO A 113 -18.97 -4.88 0.43
C PRO A 113 -17.81 -3.92 0.15
N ILE A 114 -18.10 -2.76 -0.41
CA ILE A 114 -17.11 -1.70 -0.61
C ILE A 114 -16.63 -1.14 0.72
N TRP A 115 -15.40 -0.65 0.75
CA TRP A 115 -14.84 0.00 1.93
C TRP A 115 -15.57 1.32 2.19
N LYS A 116 -16.16 1.46 3.37
CA LYS A 116 -17.03 2.59 3.72
C LYS A 116 -16.32 3.73 4.45
N TYR A 117 -15.06 3.49 4.86
CA TYR A 117 -14.29 4.47 5.61
C TYR A 117 -13.34 5.24 4.68
N GLY A 118 -12.88 6.40 5.15
CA GLY A 118 -11.90 7.19 4.42
C GLY A 118 -10.53 6.50 4.36
N ILE A 119 -9.68 7.05 3.50
CA ILE A 119 -8.28 6.70 3.40
C ILE A 119 -7.43 7.96 3.53
N TYR A 120 -6.29 7.85 4.18
CA TYR A 120 -5.31 8.93 4.30
C TYR A 120 -4.26 8.82 3.19
N ASP A 121 -3.98 9.94 2.53
CA ASP A 121 -2.88 10.02 1.58
C ASP A 121 -1.59 10.40 2.32
N SER A 122 -0.61 9.51 2.31
CA SER A 122 0.68 9.75 2.97
C SER A 122 1.42 10.95 2.39
N ILE A 123 1.26 11.26 1.09
CA ILE A 123 1.89 12.42 0.43
C ILE A 123 1.46 13.72 1.12
N ILE A 124 0.19 13.86 1.49
CA ILE A 124 -0.32 15.06 2.15
C ILE A 124 0.36 15.25 3.49
N LEU A 125 0.48 14.20 4.30
CA LEU A 125 1.13 14.25 5.60
C LEU A 125 2.64 14.49 5.49
N ILE A 126 3.30 13.78 4.56
CA ILE A 126 4.74 13.91 4.34
C ILE A 126 5.07 15.34 3.84
N ARG A 127 4.28 15.88 2.92
CA ARG A 127 4.45 17.25 2.43
C ARG A 127 4.31 18.30 3.53
N ARG A 128 3.41 18.07 4.48
CA ARG A 128 3.25 18.94 5.65
C ARG A 128 4.43 18.81 6.63
N ALA A 129 4.93 17.60 6.84
CA ALA A 129 6.05 17.35 7.75
C ALA A 129 7.39 17.78 7.17
N TYR A 130 7.58 17.61 5.87
CA TYR A 130 8.82 17.89 5.12
C TYR A 130 8.54 18.75 3.90
N PRO A 131 8.19 20.04 4.08
CA PRO A 131 7.91 20.93 2.95
C PRO A 131 9.18 21.22 2.15
N GLY A 132 9.02 21.50 0.85
CA GLY A 132 10.12 21.95 -0.02
C GLY A 132 10.98 20.85 -0.62
N LEU A 133 10.61 19.58 -0.51
CA LEU A 133 11.28 18.51 -1.27
C LEU A 133 10.96 18.66 -2.76
N SER A 134 11.94 18.35 -3.62
CA SER A 134 11.81 18.45 -5.08
C SER A 134 10.75 17.50 -5.63
N SER A 135 10.52 16.35 -4.98
CA SER A 135 9.53 15.34 -5.34
C SER A 135 9.05 14.58 -4.11
N TYR A 136 7.81 14.14 -4.15
CA TYR A 136 7.18 13.30 -3.12
C TYR A 136 6.86 11.90 -3.65
N SER A 137 7.44 11.48 -4.78
CA SER A 137 7.39 10.08 -5.18
C SER A 137 8.13 9.21 -4.16
N LEU A 138 7.72 7.95 -4.01
CA LEU A 138 8.28 7.06 -2.99
C LEU A 138 9.79 6.87 -3.18
N GLN A 139 10.26 6.75 -4.43
CA GLN A 139 11.68 6.65 -4.74
C GLN A 139 12.48 7.92 -4.40
N SER A 140 11.88 9.10 -4.62
CA SER A 140 12.50 10.37 -4.22
C SER A 140 12.54 10.52 -2.70
N LEU A 141 11.49 10.12 -2.00
CA LEU A 141 11.44 10.12 -0.54
C LEU A 141 12.46 9.14 0.05
N ARG A 142 12.61 7.96 -0.56
CA ARG A 142 13.65 7.00 -0.17
C ARG A 142 15.03 7.65 -0.15
N GLN A 143 15.38 8.36 -1.22
CA GLN A 143 16.67 9.05 -1.31
C GLN A 143 16.77 10.25 -0.35
N SER A 144 15.75 11.10 -0.31
CA SER A 144 15.78 12.35 0.45
C SER A 144 15.68 12.16 1.96
N LEU A 145 14.97 11.12 2.42
CA LEU A 145 14.73 10.82 3.84
C LEU A 145 15.51 9.60 4.34
N GLY A 146 16.25 8.91 3.46
CA GLY A 146 17.05 7.74 3.83
C GLY A 146 16.22 6.53 4.22
N LEU A 147 15.06 6.30 3.54
CA LEU A 147 14.16 5.20 3.85
C LEU A 147 14.70 3.84 3.38
N GLY A 148 14.23 2.78 4.01
CA GLY A 148 14.47 1.41 3.58
C GLY A 148 15.86 0.87 3.89
N GLN A 149 16.57 1.45 4.86
CA GLN A 149 17.90 0.96 5.26
C GLN A 149 17.84 -0.38 5.97
N ASP A 150 16.73 -0.67 6.66
CA ASP A 150 16.51 -1.90 7.42
C ASP A 150 15.71 -2.96 6.62
N ILE A 151 15.46 -2.73 5.32
CA ILE A 151 14.76 -3.67 4.45
C ILE A 151 15.80 -4.50 3.70
N ASP A 152 15.84 -5.82 3.96
CA ASP A 152 16.89 -6.75 3.49
C ASP A 152 17.04 -6.82 1.96
N GLU A 153 15.95 -6.66 1.20
CA GLU A 153 15.99 -6.64 -0.26
C GLU A 153 15.19 -5.49 -0.83
N ALA A 154 15.86 -4.58 -1.53
CA ALA A 154 15.20 -3.53 -2.28
C ALA A 154 14.47 -4.13 -3.49
N ARG A 155 13.14 -4.16 -3.44
CA ARG A 155 12.27 -4.59 -4.54
C ARG A 155 11.31 -3.46 -4.92
N PRO A 156 11.83 -2.36 -5.52
CA PRO A 156 10.97 -1.24 -5.92
C PRO A 156 9.84 -1.75 -6.83
N HIS A 157 8.67 -1.17 -6.65
CA HIS A 157 7.45 -1.58 -7.36
C HIS A 157 7.04 -3.04 -7.05
N ARG A 158 7.22 -3.48 -5.82
CA ARG A 158 6.55 -4.63 -5.24
C ARG A 158 5.71 -4.13 -4.07
N ALA A 159 4.45 -4.51 -4.04
CA ALA A 159 3.47 -3.94 -3.12
C ALA A 159 3.88 -4.04 -1.64
N GLY A 160 4.46 -5.17 -1.21
CA GLY A 160 4.96 -5.32 0.15
C GLY A 160 6.09 -4.34 0.48
N TYR A 161 7.07 -4.21 -0.42
CA TYR A 161 8.21 -3.31 -0.26
C TYR A 161 7.76 -1.83 -0.25
N ASP A 162 6.90 -1.45 -1.19
CA ASP A 162 6.42 -0.07 -1.30
C ASP A 162 5.51 0.31 -0.12
N ALA A 163 4.73 -0.66 0.42
CA ALA A 163 3.99 -0.48 1.67
C ALA A 163 4.92 -0.27 2.89
N GLU A 164 6.04 -0.98 2.98
CA GLU A 164 7.03 -0.79 4.06
C GLU A 164 7.70 0.59 3.97
N LEU A 165 8.16 1.01 2.81
CA LEU A 165 8.71 2.35 2.60
C LEU A 165 7.69 3.45 2.94
N THR A 166 6.44 3.24 2.53
CA THR A 166 5.36 4.18 2.82
C THR A 166 5.06 4.24 4.33
N MET A 167 5.07 3.10 5.03
CA MET A 167 4.91 3.06 6.50
C MET A 167 6.04 3.81 7.20
N GLU A 168 7.28 3.64 6.76
CA GLU A 168 8.43 4.33 7.33
C GLU A 168 8.31 5.85 7.14
N ALA A 169 8.02 6.31 5.92
CA ALA A 169 7.81 7.73 5.63
C ALA A 169 6.63 8.32 6.41
N PHE A 170 5.52 7.58 6.49
CA PHE A 170 4.35 7.94 7.27
C PHE A 170 4.68 8.07 8.75
N ALA A 171 5.39 7.10 9.34
CA ALA A 171 5.80 7.12 10.74
C ALA A 171 6.73 8.31 11.04
N MET A 172 7.66 8.63 10.13
CA MET A 172 8.53 9.81 10.26
C MET A 172 7.71 11.11 10.24
N ALA A 173 6.76 11.23 9.33
CA ALA A 173 5.88 12.38 9.25
C ALA A 173 4.99 12.52 10.51
N MET A 174 4.43 11.42 10.98
CA MET A 174 3.60 11.39 12.20
C MET A 174 4.40 11.78 13.44
N ARG A 175 5.62 11.26 13.59
CA ARG A 175 6.51 11.66 14.70
C ARG A 175 6.79 13.16 14.66
N ARG A 176 7.07 13.71 13.48
CA ARG A 176 7.40 15.13 13.34
C ARG A 176 6.21 16.06 13.59
N LEU A 177 5.00 15.65 13.17
CA LEU A 177 3.79 16.46 13.29
C LEU A 177 3.08 16.31 14.65
N TYR A 178 3.23 15.15 15.29
CA TYR A 178 2.50 14.78 16.51
C TYR A 178 3.42 14.31 17.65
N SER A 179 4.69 14.77 17.66
CA SER A 179 5.57 14.63 18.83
C SER A 179 5.01 15.52 19.94
N MET A 180 4.20 14.92 20.79
CA MET A 180 3.79 15.50 22.08
C MET A 180 4.54 14.84 23.22
#